data_b40d754609085a7b30c376e1c1b2699b
#
_entry.id   b40d754609085a7b30c376e1c1b2699b
#
_cell.length_a   1.000
_cell.length_b   1.000
_cell.length_c   1.000
_cell.angle_alpha   90.00
_cell.angle_beta   90.00
_cell.angle_gamma   90.00
#
_symmetry.space_group_name_H-M   'P 1'
#
loop_
_entity.id
_entity.type
_entity.pdbx_description
1 polymer ?
#
loop_
_entity_poly.entity_id
_entity_poly.type
_entity_poly.pdbx_seq_one_letter_code
_entity_poly.pdbx_strand_id
1 'polypeptide(L)'
;MSTTPSLFTSARFKRQLLGNSSLGLLYIGKHTLDNTYGVIDIDGAFRTSSWQLAYQFATSFDKFKTGFAGAAGFTMFGDNWLTLLRTKIIDSTFDYEDMISFVPWKGTQEFTGLTGPRWYFEEGYVKSILIYMGPNLFYERDDRYIDYGGVLGYNMQFRDNWGFEINTVIGKCKDEGIYYDFYDVSLSSWFNTSPKWNANLWGEYAWGYNFSREYLASYTRLGLNFEWQMLDECKVGTTMNIYIEGNPDNHIEDITYNARPFVSWTPINDLNIRLYVDNVYLNSTGKIEQIIGGFLVAYNYLPKSWIYLAVNEVRERDDFSIMRIANRAGVLKASYLYYF
;
A
#
# COMPACT_ATOMS: atom_id res chain seq x y z
N MET A 1 10.28 4.49 -30.26
CA MET A 1 10.99 5.14 -29.14
C MET A 1 12.36 4.47 -29.01
N SER A 2 13.45 5.22 -29.19
CA SER A 2 14.79 4.67 -28.92
C SER A 2 15.01 4.66 -27.42
N THR A 3 15.14 3.49 -26.83
CA THR A 3 15.49 3.37 -25.42
C THR A 3 16.99 3.62 -25.25
N THR A 4 17.37 4.69 -24.55
CA THR A 4 18.76 4.95 -24.20
C THR A 4 19.28 3.81 -23.32
N PRO A 5 20.40 3.16 -23.69
CA PRO A 5 20.99 2.11 -22.86
C PRO A 5 21.27 2.64 -21.45
N SER A 6 20.86 1.89 -20.42
CA SER A 6 21.08 2.26 -19.04
C SER A 6 21.54 1.07 -18.21
N LEU A 7 22.46 1.32 -17.28
CA LEU A 7 22.92 0.38 -16.29
C LEU A 7 22.29 0.72 -14.94
N PHE A 8 21.64 -0.25 -14.31
CA PHE A 8 21.11 -0.12 -12.97
C PHE A 8 22.02 -0.80 -11.96
N THR A 9 22.32 -0.10 -10.88
CA THR A 9 23.14 -0.61 -9.78
C THR A 9 22.39 -0.48 -8.46
N SER A 10 22.58 -1.44 -7.56
CA SER A 10 22.09 -1.34 -6.19
C SER A 10 23.07 -1.99 -5.23
N ALA A 11 23.27 -1.36 -4.07
CA ALA A 11 24.07 -1.90 -2.98
C ALA A 11 23.33 -1.62 -1.66
N ARG A 12 23.20 -2.65 -0.84
CA ARG A 12 22.60 -2.52 0.49
C ARG A 12 23.50 -3.13 1.54
N PHE A 13 23.75 -2.34 2.58
CA PHE A 13 24.41 -2.78 3.80
C PHE A 13 23.43 -2.63 4.96
N LYS A 14 23.28 -3.67 5.79
CA LYS A 14 22.47 -3.61 7.00
C LYS A 14 23.20 -4.29 8.14
N ARG A 15 23.25 -3.63 9.29
CA ARG A 15 23.87 -4.16 10.50
C ARG A 15 22.85 -4.17 11.64
N GLN A 16 22.82 -5.26 12.38
CA GLN A 16 22.11 -5.33 13.65
C GLN A 16 22.94 -4.65 14.74
N LEU A 17 22.29 -3.85 15.57
CA LEU A 17 22.88 -3.09 16.66
C LEU A 17 22.04 -3.32 17.92
N LEU A 18 22.70 -3.28 19.10
CA LEU A 18 22.00 -3.26 20.40
C LEU A 18 20.90 -4.33 20.52
N GLY A 19 21.18 -5.56 20.15
CA GLY A 19 20.22 -6.67 20.17
C GLY A 19 19.21 -6.58 19.02
N ASN A 20 18.08 -5.90 19.23
CA ASN A 20 16.97 -5.85 18.26
C ASN A 20 16.95 -4.60 17.36
N SER A 21 17.90 -3.70 17.51
CA SER A 21 18.00 -2.48 16.70
C SER A 21 18.78 -2.73 15.42
N SER A 22 18.60 -1.89 14.41
CA SER A 22 19.29 -2.03 13.14
C SER A 22 19.59 -0.68 12.51
N LEU A 23 20.66 -0.63 11.72
CA LEU A 23 21.04 0.47 10.85
C LEU A 23 21.30 -0.09 9.45
N GLY A 24 20.77 0.56 8.43
CA GLY A 24 20.92 0.23 7.02
C GLY A 24 21.44 1.42 6.21
N LEU A 25 22.14 1.10 5.14
CA LEU A 25 22.54 2.02 4.08
C LEU A 25 22.17 1.36 2.76
N LEU A 26 21.48 2.09 1.89
CA LEU A 26 21.10 1.64 0.56
C LEU A 26 21.58 2.67 -0.47
N TYR A 27 22.16 2.18 -1.53
CA TYR A 27 22.41 2.94 -2.76
C TYR A 27 21.63 2.31 -3.91
N ILE A 28 20.98 3.14 -4.73
CA ILE A 28 20.38 2.75 -5.99
C ILE A 28 20.83 3.77 -7.04
N GLY A 29 21.29 3.30 -8.20
CA GLY A 29 21.76 4.15 -9.30
C GLY A 29 21.25 3.67 -10.65
N LYS A 30 20.95 4.64 -11.53
CA LYS A 30 20.75 4.47 -12.96
C LYS A 30 21.79 5.29 -13.69
N HIS A 31 22.61 4.63 -14.47
CA HIS A 31 23.70 5.24 -15.24
C HIS A 31 23.37 5.18 -16.71
N THR A 32 23.33 6.33 -17.36
CA THR A 32 23.23 6.47 -18.81
C THR A 32 24.56 7.01 -19.34
N LEU A 33 24.71 7.12 -20.67
CA LEU A 33 25.92 7.71 -21.27
C LEU A 33 26.14 9.17 -20.85
N ASP A 34 25.04 9.90 -20.57
CA ASP A 34 25.06 11.35 -20.36
C ASP A 34 24.87 11.76 -18.90
N ASN A 35 24.29 10.89 -18.07
CA ASN A 35 23.93 11.24 -16.70
C ASN A 35 23.92 10.04 -15.75
N THR A 36 24.13 10.32 -14.48
CA THR A 36 23.95 9.39 -13.36
C THR A 36 22.88 9.92 -12.42
N TYR A 37 21.84 9.13 -12.25
CA TYR A 37 20.80 9.34 -11.26
C TYR A 37 21.07 8.42 -10.07
N GLY A 38 21.00 8.92 -8.87
CA GLY A 38 21.26 8.13 -7.67
C GLY A 38 20.35 8.47 -6.51
N VAL A 39 20.12 7.48 -5.65
CA VAL A 39 19.54 7.65 -4.33
C VAL A 39 20.45 6.98 -3.31
N ILE A 40 20.77 7.73 -2.26
CA ILE A 40 21.38 7.19 -1.05
C ILE A 40 20.34 7.26 0.05
N ASP A 41 20.15 6.16 0.75
CA ASP A 41 19.16 6.02 1.83
C ASP A 41 19.83 5.47 3.09
N ILE A 42 19.54 6.08 4.22
CA ILE A 42 19.90 5.59 5.55
C ILE A 42 18.62 5.23 6.27
N ASP A 43 18.46 3.98 6.64
CA ASP A 43 17.30 3.47 7.36
C ASP A 43 17.71 2.79 8.67
N GLY A 44 16.76 2.73 9.60
CA GLY A 44 17.01 2.00 10.82
C GLY A 44 15.82 1.92 11.75
N ALA A 45 16.01 1.14 12.81
CA ALA A 45 15.07 1.10 13.91
C ALA A 45 15.80 0.85 15.22
N PHE A 46 15.47 1.65 16.22
CA PHE A 46 15.80 1.37 17.62
C PHE A 46 14.59 0.71 18.28
N ARG A 47 14.81 -0.40 18.97
CA ARG A 47 13.78 -1.20 19.59
C ARG A 47 14.13 -1.55 21.01
N THR A 48 13.20 -1.36 21.92
CA THR A 48 13.20 -1.88 23.28
C THR A 48 12.01 -2.81 23.49
N SER A 49 11.78 -3.28 24.71
CA SER A 49 10.57 -4.05 25.07
C SER A 49 9.29 -3.20 25.01
N SER A 50 9.39 -1.89 25.23
CA SER A 50 8.25 -0.99 25.40
C SER A 50 8.08 0.05 24.30
N TRP A 51 9.09 0.30 23.47
CA TRP A 51 8.97 1.28 22.37
C TRP A 51 9.86 0.94 21.18
N GLN A 52 9.49 1.51 20.04
CA GLN A 52 10.25 1.46 18.79
C GLN A 52 10.31 2.85 18.17
N LEU A 53 11.48 3.24 17.70
CA LEU A 53 11.69 4.38 16.80
C LEU A 53 12.23 3.82 15.47
N ALA A 54 11.47 3.95 14.40
CA ALA A 54 11.92 3.65 13.04
C ALA A 54 12.19 4.97 12.31
N TYR A 55 13.21 5.00 11.46
CA TYR A 55 13.54 6.18 10.67
C TYR A 55 14.12 5.80 9.33
N GLN A 56 13.92 6.69 8.37
CA GLN A 56 14.48 6.61 7.04
C GLN A 56 14.79 8.03 6.55
N PHE A 57 15.94 8.22 5.95
CA PHE A 57 16.33 9.46 5.31
C PHE A 57 17.01 9.14 3.99
N ALA A 58 16.49 9.69 2.89
CA ALA A 58 16.98 9.47 1.54
C ALA A 58 17.34 10.79 0.86
N THR A 59 18.39 10.77 0.06
CA THR A 59 18.78 11.85 -0.82
C THR A 59 18.83 11.36 -2.25
N SER A 60 18.07 11.99 -3.14
CA SER A 60 18.18 11.79 -4.58
C SER A 60 19.13 12.81 -5.19
N PHE A 61 19.86 12.43 -6.22
CA PHE A 61 20.76 13.34 -6.94
C PHE A 61 20.88 12.94 -8.40
N ASP A 62 21.05 13.95 -9.24
CA ASP A 62 21.48 13.86 -10.62
C ASP A 62 22.52 14.94 -10.92
N LYS A 63 22.86 15.15 -12.19
CA LYS A 63 23.83 16.16 -12.62
C LYS A 63 23.42 17.60 -12.26
N PHE A 64 22.12 17.87 -12.09
CA PHE A 64 21.57 19.23 -12.01
C PHE A 64 20.86 19.53 -10.70
N LYS A 65 20.33 18.52 -10.01
CA LYS A 65 19.49 18.69 -8.83
C LYS A 65 19.75 17.65 -7.75
N THR A 66 19.45 18.04 -6.55
CA THR A 66 19.45 17.16 -5.37
C THR A 66 18.19 17.41 -4.59
N GLY A 67 17.56 16.36 -4.11
CA GLY A 67 16.37 16.42 -3.27
C GLY A 67 16.51 15.48 -2.09
N PHE A 68 15.66 15.65 -1.08
CA PHE A 68 15.64 14.78 0.08
C PHE A 68 14.23 14.27 0.40
N ALA A 69 14.17 13.12 1.06
CA ALA A 69 12.96 12.59 1.67
C ALA A 69 13.30 11.98 3.03
N GLY A 70 12.39 12.09 3.97
CA GLY A 70 12.57 11.52 5.30
C GLY A 70 11.27 11.03 5.88
N ALA A 71 11.36 9.98 6.71
CA ALA A 71 10.24 9.47 7.49
C ALA A 71 10.72 9.02 8.87
N ALA A 72 9.92 9.25 9.88
CA ALA A 72 10.14 8.72 11.22
C ALA A 72 8.83 8.25 11.83
N GLY A 73 8.90 7.14 12.57
CA GLY A 73 7.78 6.58 13.30
C GLY A 73 8.21 6.14 14.69
N PHE A 74 7.53 6.66 15.69
CA PHE A 74 7.68 6.25 17.08
C PHE A 74 6.44 5.49 17.52
N THR A 75 6.61 4.33 18.14
CA THR A 75 5.53 3.56 18.73
C THR A 75 5.93 3.15 20.15
N MET A 76 5.09 3.48 21.09
CA MET A 76 5.22 3.03 22.49
C MET A 76 4.10 2.04 22.81
N PHE A 77 4.50 0.88 23.32
CA PHE A 77 3.61 -0.21 23.73
C PHE A 77 3.63 -0.29 25.27
N GLY A 78 2.80 0.50 25.93
CA GLY A 78 2.54 0.32 27.34
C GLY A 78 1.56 -0.83 27.58
N ASP A 79 1.49 -1.36 28.80
CA ASP A 79 0.55 -2.44 29.14
C ASP A 79 -0.90 -2.02 28.88
N ASN A 80 -1.25 -0.79 29.26
CA ASN A 80 -2.60 -0.24 29.16
C ASN A 80 -2.70 1.00 28.27
N TRP A 81 -1.64 1.31 27.49
CA TRP A 81 -1.61 2.52 26.69
C TRP A 81 -0.79 2.35 25.41
N LEU A 82 -1.31 2.85 24.30
CA LEU A 82 -0.61 2.92 23.03
C LEU A 82 -0.34 4.39 22.64
N THR A 83 0.86 4.66 22.14
CA THR A 83 1.17 5.92 21.46
C THR A 83 1.88 5.62 20.15
N LEU A 84 1.43 6.25 19.08
CA LEU A 84 2.01 6.16 17.76
C LEU A 84 2.18 7.58 17.20
N LEU A 85 3.39 7.91 16.80
CA LEU A 85 3.70 9.16 16.09
C LEU A 85 4.34 8.80 14.77
N ARG A 86 3.91 9.44 13.70
CA ARG A 86 4.50 9.29 12.36
C ARG A 86 4.68 10.66 11.73
N THR A 87 5.80 10.82 11.05
CA THR A 87 6.04 11.99 10.21
C THR A 87 6.74 11.57 8.92
N LYS A 88 6.43 12.27 7.85
CA LYS A 88 7.06 12.08 6.55
C LYS A 88 7.25 13.46 5.91
N ILE A 89 8.36 13.63 5.22
CA ILE A 89 8.66 14.80 4.40
C ILE A 89 9.24 14.34 3.06
N ILE A 90 8.75 14.92 1.98
CA ILE A 90 9.30 14.70 0.65
C ILE A 90 9.51 16.07 0.01
N ASP A 91 10.77 16.40 -0.26
CA ASP A 91 11.10 17.65 -0.94
C ASP A 91 10.55 17.68 -2.37
N SER A 92 10.16 18.85 -2.88
CA SER A 92 9.65 18.99 -4.25
C SER A 92 10.70 18.65 -5.32
N THR A 93 11.98 18.71 -4.95
CA THR A 93 13.10 18.34 -5.83
C THR A 93 13.54 16.89 -5.68
N PHE A 94 12.96 16.13 -4.75
CA PHE A 94 13.25 14.71 -4.61
C PHE A 94 12.72 13.97 -5.86
N ASP A 95 13.63 13.53 -6.71
CA ASP A 95 13.30 12.92 -7.98
C ASP A 95 13.79 11.48 -8.05
N TYR A 96 12.85 10.58 -8.21
CA TYR A 96 13.07 9.16 -8.34
C TYR A 96 12.44 8.59 -9.63
N GLU A 97 11.63 9.39 -10.34
CA GLU A 97 10.84 8.98 -11.49
C GLU A 97 11.71 8.56 -12.67
N ASP A 98 12.80 9.29 -12.92
CA ASP A 98 13.75 8.94 -13.97
C ASP A 98 14.52 7.63 -13.70
N MET A 99 14.38 7.06 -12.48
CA MET A 99 15.11 5.86 -12.09
C MET A 99 14.32 4.58 -12.29
N ILE A 100 13.33 4.31 -11.47
CA ILE A 100 12.63 3.00 -11.45
C ILE A 100 11.20 3.12 -10.97
N SER A 101 10.82 4.20 -10.26
CA SER A 101 9.57 4.27 -9.52
C SER A 101 8.98 5.68 -9.53
N PHE A 102 7.68 5.74 -9.39
CA PHE A 102 6.92 6.96 -9.17
C PHE A 102 6.97 7.37 -7.69
N VAL A 103 7.30 8.64 -7.41
CA VAL A 103 7.20 9.23 -6.07
C VAL A 103 5.98 10.13 -6.05
N PRO A 104 4.88 9.67 -5.46
CA PRO A 104 3.70 10.50 -5.31
C PRO A 104 3.95 11.60 -4.28
N TRP A 105 3.23 12.69 -4.40
CA TRP A 105 3.15 13.73 -3.36
C TRP A 105 4.49 14.39 -3.00
N LYS A 106 5.24 14.82 -4.01
CA LYS A 106 6.44 15.66 -3.81
C LYS A 106 6.05 17.03 -3.23
N GLY A 107 6.94 17.62 -2.43
CA GLY A 107 6.68 18.90 -1.77
C GLY A 107 5.76 18.81 -0.56
N THR A 108 5.62 17.62 0.04
CA THR A 108 4.66 17.35 1.11
C THR A 108 5.33 17.07 2.46
N GLN A 109 4.62 17.39 3.53
CA GLN A 109 4.97 17.02 4.89
C GLN A 109 3.72 16.49 5.59
N GLU A 110 3.86 15.33 6.23
CA GLU A 110 2.78 14.67 6.94
C GLU A 110 3.15 14.48 8.41
N PHE A 111 2.17 14.60 9.29
CA PHE A 111 2.29 14.22 10.68
C PHE A 111 1.00 13.58 11.15
N THR A 112 1.11 12.42 11.78
CA THR A 112 0.00 11.74 12.46
C THR A 112 0.44 11.35 13.85
N GLY A 113 -0.33 11.75 14.86
CA GLY A 113 -0.11 11.36 16.23
C GLY A 113 -1.37 10.68 16.77
N LEU A 114 -1.25 9.43 17.22
CA LEU A 114 -2.36 8.67 17.78
C LEU A 114 -1.97 8.19 19.17
N THR A 115 -2.88 8.31 20.13
CA THR A 115 -2.64 7.83 21.49
C THR A 115 -3.95 7.42 22.15
N GLY A 116 -3.89 6.45 23.05
CA GLY A 116 -5.08 6.07 23.78
C GLY A 116 -4.96 4.81 24.64
N PRO A 117 -5.97 4.58 25.48
CA PRO A 117 -6.01 3.45 26.40
C PRO A 117 -6.24 2.11 25.68
N ARG A 118 -5.62 1.09 26.22
CA ARG A 118 -5.72 -0.29 25.77
C ARG A 118 -6.02 -1.22 26.95
N TRP A 119 -6.99 -2.10 26.77
CA TRP A 119 -7.37 -3.10 27.75
C TRP A 119 -7.11 -4.50 27.18
N TYR A 120 -6.51 -5.34 27.99
CA TYR A 120 -6.39 -6.76 27.75
C TYR A 120 -7.21 -7.52 28.75
N PHE A 121 -7.94 -8.52 28.29
CA PHE A 121 -8.75 -9.40 29.11
C PHE A 121 -8.11 -10.78 29.12
N GLU A 122 -7.89 -11.35 30.30
CA GLU A 122 -7.29 -12.69 30.45
C GLU A 122 -8.30 -13.78 30.08
N GLU A 123 -9.57 -13.54 30.34
CA GLU A 123 -10.67 -14.50 30.15
C GLU A 123 -11.77 -13.88 29.26
N GLY A 124 -12.73 -14.72 28.84
CA GLY A 124 -13.89 -14.32 28.04
C GLY A 124 -13.61 -14.29 26.55
N TYR A 125 -14.57 -13.84 25.80
CA TYR A 125 -14.55 -13.85 24.31
C TYR A 125 -13.68 -12.72 23.70
N VAL A 126 -13.73 -11.54 24.32
CA VAL A 126 -12.92 -10.39 23.90
C VAL A 126 -11.50 -10.56 24.42
N LYS A 127 -10.50 -10.38 23.54
CA LYS A 127 -9.08 -10.44 23.89
C LYS A 127 -8.55 -9.06 24.26
N SER A 128 -8.87 -8.03 23.47
CA SER A 128 -8.43 -6.66 23.74
C SER A 128 -9.34 -5.63 23.09
N ILE A 129 -9.37 -4.45 23.71
CA ILE A 129 -9.99 -3.23 23.20
C ILE A 129 -8.93 -2.13 23.20
N LEU A 130 -8.88 -1.34 22.13
CA LEU A 130 -8.07 -0.13 22.02
C LEU A 130 -8.96 1.00 21.53
N ILE A 131 -8.93 2.13 22.23
CA ILE A 131 -9.49 3.39 21.78
C ILE A 131 -8.33 4.34 21.58
N TYR A 132 -8.26 5.02 20.46
CA TYR A 132 -7.19 5.97 20.18
C TYR A 132 -7.73 7.23 19.50
N MET A 133 -7.02 8.32 19.73
CA MET A 133 -7.32 9.59 19.09
C MET A 133 -6.05 10.40 18.85
N GLY A 134 -6.13 11.37 17.98
CA GLY A 134 -5.04 12.32 17.81
C GLY A 134 -5.11 13.14 16.52
N PRO A 135 -4.14 14.04 16.31
CA PRO A 135 -4.09 14.91 15.16
C PRO A 135 -3.56 14.18 13.91
N ASN A 136 -4.06 14.63 12.76
CA ASN A 136 -3.52 14.37 11.45
C ASN A 136 -3.30 15.69 10.72
N LEU A 137 -2.08 15.91 10.23
CA LEU A 137 -1.67 17.14 9.55
C LEU A 137 -1.01 16.77 8.22
N PHE A 138 -1.39 17.47 7.18
CA PHE A 138 -0.79 17.35 5.87
C PHE A 138 -0.51 18.75 5.31
N TYR A 139 0.73 18.99 4.91
CA TYR A 139 1.16 20.23 4.28
C TYR A 139 1.66 19.96 2.88
N GLU A 140 1.15 20.70 1.92
CA GLU A 140 1.61 20.71 0.55
C GLU A 140 2.23 22.07 0.21
N ARG A 141 3.46 22.06 -0.30
CA ARG A 141 4.24 23.28 -0.55
C ARG A 141 3.59 24.18 -1.60
N ASP A 142 3.05 23.60 -2.65
CA ASP A 142 2.50 24.34 -3.77
C ASP A 142 1.17 25.01 -3.40
N ASP A 143 0.38 24.37 -2.58
CA ASP A 143 -0.88 24.89 -2.08
C ASP A 143 -0.71 25.83 -0.86
N ARG A 144 0.40 25.73 -0.13
CA ARG A 144 0.75 26.54 1.05
C ARG A 144 -0.31 26.54 2.15
N TYR A 145 -1.01 25.45 2.28
CA TYR A 145 -2.03 25.26 3.29
C TYR A 145 -1.71 24.01 4.11
N ILE A 146 -2.14 23.98 5.35
CA ILE A 146 -2.06 22.80 6.21
C ILE A 146 -3.45 22.21 6.31
N ASP A 147 -3.64 21.08 5.68
CA ASP A 147 -4.80 20.24 5.96
C ASP A 147 -4.66 19.68 7.36
N TYR A 148 -5.68 19.85 8.16
CA TYR A 148 -5.63 19.40 9.54
C TYR A 148 -6.91 18.70 9.93
N GLY A 149 -6.77 17.68 10.76
CA GLY A 149 -7.89 16.91 11.24
C GLY A 149 -7.59 16.18 12.53
N GLY A 150 -8.64 15.63 13.09
CA GLY A 150 -8.62 14.71 14.21
C GLY A 150 -8.98 13.31 13.77
N VAL A 151 -8.31 12.33 14.35
CA VAL A 151 -8.59 10.90 14.17
C VAL A 151 -9.19 10.39 15.46
N LEU A 152 -10.23 9.57 15.37
CA LEU A 152 -10.78 8.77 16.45
C LEU A 152 -10.92 7.33 15.97
N GLY A 153 -10.37 6.38 16.71
CA GLY A 153 -10.43 4.98 16.35
C GLY A 153 -10.81 4.07 17.51
N TYR A 154 -11.45 2.97 17.16
CA TYR A 154 -11.83 1.90 18.05
C TYR A 154 -11.45 0.57 17.43
N ASN A 155 -10.63 -0.23 18.12
CA ASN A 155 -10.20 -1.55 17.68
C ASN A 155 -10.61 -2.59 18.73
N MET A 156 -11.22 -3.69 18.29
CA MET A 156 -11.58 -4.83 19.13
C MET A 156 -11.03 -6.11 18.53
N GLN A 157 -10.37 -6.90 19.35
CA GLN A 157 -9.85 -8.22 18.99
C GLN A 157 -10.52 -9.31 19.83
N PHE A 158 -10.86 -10.41 19.19
CA PHE A 158 -11.46 -11.58 19.80
C PHE A 158 -10.46 -12.74 19.89
N ARG A 159 -10.65 -13.66 20.82
CA ARG A 159 -9.73 -14.79 21.04
C ARG A 159 -9.71 -15.79 19.88
N ASP A 160 -10.80 -15.88 19.14
CA ASP A 160 -10.93 -16.78 17.99
C ASP A 160 -10.25 -16.21 16.71
N ASN A 161 -9.25 -15.33 16.89
CA ASN A 161 -8.44 -14.74 15.82
C ASN A 161 -9.24 -13.94 14.78
N TRP A 162 -10.26 -13.23 15.22
CA TRP A 162 -10.91 -12.22 14.40
C TRP A 162 -11.02 -10.89 15.16
N GLY A 163 -11.33 -9.84 14.45
CA GLY A 163 -11.51 -8.52 15.05
C GLY A 163 -11.96 -7.50 14.02
N PHE A 164 -12.19 -6.29 14.51
CA PHE A 164 -12.53 -5.16 13.66
C PHE A 164 -11.96 -3.86 14.22
N GLU A 165 -11.85 -2.89 13.33
CA GLU A 165 -11.44 -1.52 13.63
C GLU A 165 -12.38 -0.56 12.93
N ILE A 166 -12.88 0.43 13.67
CA ILE A 166 -13.62 1.58 13.15
C ILE A 166 -12.73 2.80 13.34
N ASN A 167 -12.61 3.60 12.32
CA ASN A 167 -11.78 4.78 12.31
C ASN A 167 -12.56 5.94 11.68
N THR A 168 -12.49 7.11 12.28
CA THR A 168 -13.11 8.33 11.78
C THR A 168 -12.06 9.43 11.73
N VAL A 169 -11.99 10.13 10.61
CA VAL A 169 -11.17 11.32 10.42
C VAL A 169 -12.12 12.48 10.11
N ILE A 170 -11.93 13.61 10.81
CA ILE A 170 -12.69 14.83 10.55
C ILE A 170 -11.69 15.98 10.51
N GLY A 171 -11.79 16.83 9.49
CA GLY A 171 -10.82 17.90 9.32
C GLY A 171 -11.23 18.94 8.30
N LYS A 172 -10.25 19.77 7.96
CA LYS A 172 -10.36 20.78 6.90
C LYS A 172 -9.22 20.58 5.91
N CYS A 173 -9.56 20.61 4.64
CA CYS A 173 -8.64 20.43 3.53
C CYS A 173 -8.76 21.60 2.55
N LYS A 174 -7.75 21.73 1.71
CA LYS A 174 -7.74 22.63 0.56
C LYS A 174 -7.14 21.91 -0.65
N ASP A 175 -7.95 21.68 -1.64
CA ASP A 175 -7.54 21.07 -2.91
C ASP A 175 -7.96 21.98 -4.06
N GLU A 176 -7.08 22.19 -5.05
CA GLU A 176 -7.31 23.03 -6.23
C GLU A 176 -7.86 24.43 -5.88
N GLY A 177 -7.41 25.00 -4.75
CA GLY A 177 -7.86 26.30 -4.25
C GLY A 177 -9.20 26.29 -3.52
N ILE A 178 -9.88 25.17 -3.40
CA ILE A 178 -11.18 25.00 -2.74
C ILE A 178 -10.95 24.55 -1.31
N TYR A 179 -11.51 25.31 -0.34
CA TYR A 179 -11.50 24.96 1.09
C TYR A 179 -12.77 24.18 1.40
N TYR A 180 -12.65 23.06 2.12
CA TYR A 180 -13.80 22.24 2.51
C TYR A 180 -13.59 21.52 3.82
N ASP A 181 -14.69 21.14 4.45
CA ASP A 181 -14.68 20.21 5.57
C ASP A 181 -14.60 18.79 5.04
N PHE A 182 -13.58 18.05 5.47
CA PHE A 182 -13.36 16.65 5.12
C PHE A 182 -13.84 15.75 6.24
N TYR A 183 -14.45 14.64 5.90
CA TYR A 183 -14.69 13.53 6.82
C TYR A 183 -14.55 12.18 6.14
N ASP A 184 -14.08 11.22 6.91
CA ASP A 184 -13.93 9.83 6.54
C ASP A 184 -14.37 8.96 7.70
N VAL A 185 -15.10 7.89 7.39
CA VAL A 185 -15.43 6.81 8.32
C VAL A 185 -15.05 5.50 7.67
N SER A 186 -14.13 4.78 8.27
CA SER A 186 -13.67 3.49 7.77
C SER A 186 -13.89 2.37 8.78
N LEU A 187 -14.19 1.20 8.24
CA LEU A 187 -14.33 -0.06 8.98
C LEU A 187 -13.39 -1.09 8.32
N SER A 188 -12.63 -1.79 9.13
CA SER A 188 -11.91 -2.98 8.69
C SER A 188 -12.19 -4.15 9.62
N SER A 189 -12.25 -5.35 9.09
CA SER A 189 -12.43 -6.58 9.86
C SER A 189 -11.56 -7.69 9.28
N TRP A 190 -10.99 -8.49 10.15
CA TRP A 190 -10.16 -9.63 9.76
C TRP A 190 -10.65 -10.90 10.43
N PHE A 191 -10.64 -11.97 9.69
CA PHE A 191 -11.11 -13.28 10.13
C PHE A 191 -10.03 -14.32 9.81
N ASN A 192 -9.35 -14.81 10.85
CA ASN A 192 -8.33 -15.86 10.78
C ASN A 192 -8.72 -17.00 11.75
N THR A 193 -10.00 -17.32 11.79
CA THR A 193 -10.60 -18.28 12.72
C THR A 193 -10.29 -19.74 12.37
N SER A 194 -9.76 -19.98 11.18
CA SER A 194 -9.43 -21.30 10.67
C SER A 194 -8.06 -21.30 9.98
N PRO A 195 -7.25 -22.36 10.10
CA PRO A 195 -6.03 -22.49 9.30
C PRO A 195 -6.29 -22.66 7.79
N LYS A 196 -7.54 -23.01 7.43
CA LYS A 196 -7.92 -23.28 6.03
C LYS A 196 -8.41 -22.05 5.28
N TRP A 197 -8.87 -21.02 5.97
CA TRP A 197 -9.33 -19.82 5.29
C TRP A 197 -9.04 -18.56 6.11
N ASN A 198 -8.87 -17.46 5.39
CA ASN A 198 -8.82 -16.12 5.97
C ASN A 198 -9.65 -15.16 5.12
N ALA A 199 -10.16 -14.12 5.75
CA ALA A 199 -10.89 -13.06 5.08
C ALA A 199 -10.56 -11.71 5.73
N ASN A 200 -10.45 -10.68 4.89
CA ASN A 200 -10.41 -9.29 5.32
C ASN A 200 -11.50 -8.52 4.58
N LEU A 201 -12.34 -7.84 5.33
CA LEU A 201 -13.37 -6.93 4.82
C LEU A 201 -13.00 -5.52 5.23
N TRP A 202 -13.14 -4.57 4.35
CA TRP A 202 -12.98 -3.16 4.69
C TRP A 202 -13.98 -2.30 3.91
N GLY A 203 -14.32 -1.19 4.49
CA GLY A 203 -15.20 -0.19 3.89
C GLY A 203 -14.83 1.19 4.37
N GLU A 204 -15.05 2.18 3.52
CA GLU A 204 -14.79 3.59 3.77
C GLU A 204 -15.94 4.39 3.15
N TYR A 205 -16.43 5.37 3.88
CA TYR A 205 -17.31 6.40 3.37
C TYR A 205 -16.69 7.75 3.69
N ALA A 206 -16.47 8.57 2.67
CA ALA A 206 -15.84 9.85 2.84
C ALA A 206 -16.51 10.96 2.01
N TRP A 207 -16.27 12.19 2.42
CA TRP A 207 -16.56 13.40 1.68
C TRP A 207 -15.25 14.11 1.39
N GLY A 208 -14.99 14.41 0.12
CA GLY A 208 -13.75 15.04 -0.30
C GLY A 208 -13.77 15.50 -1.76
N TYR A 209 -12.64 16.02 -2.21
CA TYR A 209 -12.47 16.47 -3.59
C TYR A 209 -12.20 15.29 -4.53
N ASN A 210 -12.99 15.20 -5.60
CA ASN A 210 -12.77 14.23 -6.67
C ASN A 210 -11.95 14.88 -7.79
N PHE A 211 -10.65 14.58 -7.83
CA PHE A 211 -9.72 15.15 -8.82
C PHE A 211 -10.04 14.76 -10.27
N SER A 212 -10.67 13.61 -10.49
CA SER A 212 -11.04 13.16 -11.84
C SER A 212 -12.26 13.89 -12.38
N ARG A 213 -13.10 14.41 -11.50
CA ARG A 213 -14.37 15.07 -11.83
C ARG A 213 -14.34 16.57 -11.50
N GLU A 214 -13.31 17.04 -10.79
CA GLU A 214 -13.11 18.44 -10.41
C GLU A 214 -14.24 19.02 -9.54
N TYR A 215 -14.82 18.22 -8.62
CA TYR A 215 -15.82 18.66 -7.68
C TYR A 215 -15.74 17.97 -6.32
N LEU A 216 -16.45 18.55 -5.32
CA LEU A 216 -16.64 17.97 -4.00
C LEU A 216 -17.83 17.00 -4.01
N ALA A 217 -17.62 15.78 -3.54
CA ALA A 217 -18.69 14.80 -3.39
C ALA A 217 -18.34 13.71 -2.37
N SER A 218 -19.34 12.92 -2.00
CA SER A 218 -19.11 11.69 -1.24
C SER A 218 -18.60 10.57 -2.14
N TYR A 219 -17.82 9.67 -1.54
CA TYR A 219 -17.49 8.41 -2.16
C TYR A 219 -17.50 7.27 -1.14
N THR A 220 -17.71 6.06 -1.64
CA THR A 220 -17.63 4.84 -0.82
C THR A 220 -16.69 3.87 -1.48
N ARG A 221 -15.80 3.28 -0.70
CA ARG A 221 -14.93 2.17 -1.11
C ARG A 221 -15.26 0.96 -0.25
N LEU A 222 -15.42 -0.19 -0.87
CA LEU A 222 -15.60 -1.47 -0.19
C LEU A 222 -14.60 -2.46 -0.74
N GLY A 223 -14.05 -3.31 0.12
CA GLY A 223 -13.11 -4.32 -0.31
C GLY A 223 -13.24 -5.62 0.47
N LEU A 224 -12.92 -6.70 -0.21
CA LEU A 224 -12.85 -8.06 0.31
C LEU A 224 -11.58 -8.72 -0.19
N ASN A 225 -10.78 -9.28 0.73
CA ASN A 225 -9.78 -10.28 0.40
C ASN A 225 -10.21 -11.58 1.05
N PHE A 226 -10.28 -12.65 0.27
CA PHE A 226 -10.63 -13.98 0.73
C PHE A 226 -9.68 -15.01 0.18
N GLU A 227 -9.16 -15.88 1.03
CA GLU A 227 -8.35 -17.03 0.65
C GLU A 227 -8.86 -18.30 1.35
N TRP A 228 -8.87 -19.39 0.63
CA TRP A 228 -9.27 -20.71 1.11
C TRP A 228 -8.30 -21.80 0.64
N GLN A 229 -7.71 -22.51 1.60
CA GLN A 229 -6.93 -23.72 1.35
C GLN A 229 -7.88 -24.88 1.08
N MET A 230 -8.27 -25.04 -0.19
CA MET A 230 -9.25 -26.04 -0.62
C MET A 230 -8.70 -27.46 -0.48
N LEU A 231 -7.42 -27.65 -0.84
CA LEU A 231 -6.62 -28.86 -0.67
C LEU A 231 -5.26 -28.46 -0.11
N ASP A 232 -4.48 -29.42 0.38
CA ASP A 232 -3.14 -29.13 0.92
C ASP A 232 -2.23 -28.48 -0.14
N GLU A 233 -2.40 -28.84 -1.40
CA GLU A 233 -1.64 -28.31 -2.54
C GLU A 233 -2.35 -27.17 -3.29
N CYS A 234 -3.63 -26.91 -2.98
CA CYS A 234 -4.43 -25.95 -3.77
C CYS A 234 -5.11 -24.89 -2.91
N LYS A 235 -4.80 -23.63 -3.20
CA LYS A 235 -5.41 -22.44 -2.62
C LYS A 235 -6.20 -21.70 -3.69
N VAL A 236 -7.40 -21.29 -3.36
CA VAL A 236 -8.22 -20.37 -4.17
C VAL A 236 -8.51 -19.10 -3.37
N GLY A 237 -8.73 -18.01 -4.06
CA GLY A 237 -9.07 -16.77 -3.39
C GLY A 237 -9.52 -15.70 -4.36
N THR A 238 -9.89 -14.57 -3.79
CA THR A 238 -10.29 -13.38 -4.55
C THR A 238 -9.98 -12.11 -3.78
N THR A 239 -9.64 -11.07 -4.52
CA THR A 239 -9.71 -9.69 -4.07
C THR A 239 -10.86 -9.03 -4.81
N MET A 240 -11.77 -8.37 -4.11
CA MET A 240 -12.87 -7.61 -4.71
C MET A 240 -12.83 -6.18 -4.16
N ASN A 241 -13.05 -5.19 -5.02
CA ASN A 241 -13.17 -3.80 -4.65
C ASN A 241 -14.40 -3.22 -5.36
N ILE A 242 -15.14 -2.38 -4.65
CA ILE A 242 -16.24 -1.60 -5.18
C ILE A 242 -15.96 -0.14 -4.86
N TYR A 243 -16.00 0.70 -5.85
CA TYR A 243 -15.90 2.15 -5.71
C TYR A 243 -17.20 2.78 -6.18
N ILE A 244 -17.88 3.50 -5.29
CA ILE A 244 -19.12 4.21 -5.56
C ILE A 244 -18.80 5.70 -5.53
N GLU A 245 -18.92 6.35 -6.67
CA GLU A 245 -18.76 7.80 -6.79
C GLU A 245 -20.09 8.50 -6.56
N GLY A 246 -20.08 9.52 -5.70
CA GLY A 246 -21.18 10.46 -5.60
C GLY A 246 -20.98 11.67 -6.50
N ASN A 247 -22.02 12.48 -6.64
CA ASN A 247 -21.97 13.79 -7.28
C ASN A 247 -22.40 14.90 -6.29
N PRO A 248 -22.24 16.19 -6.63
CA PRO A 248 -22.59 17.31 -5.75
C PRO A 248 -24.06 17.34 -5.32
N ASP A 249 -24.96 16.72 -6.09
CA ASP A 249 -26.37 16.63 -5.79
C ASP A 249 -26.73 15.44 -4.88
N ASN A 250 -25.72 14.75 -4.31
CA ASN A 250 -25.85 13.54 -3.49
C ASN A 250 -26.50 12.35 -4.21
N HIS A 251 -26.34 12.26 -5.51
CA HIS A 251 -26.69 11.07 -6.29
C HIS A 251 -25.43 10.23 -6.58
N ILE A 252 -25.64 8.95 -6.88
CA ILE A 252 -24.56 8.09 -7.37
C ILE A 252 -24.25 8.48 -8.82
N GLU A 253 -23.01 8.87 -9.05
CA GLU A 253 -22.50 9.21 -10.38
C GLU A 253 -22.09 7.95 -11.15
N ASP A 254 -21.32 7.08 -10.50
CA ASP A 254 -20.91 5.81 -11.09
C ASP A 254 -20.55 4.77 -10.02
N ILE A 255 -20.49 3.50 -10.43
CA ILE A 255 -20.01 2.39 -9.62
C ILE A 255 -19.01 1.59 -10.43
N THR A 256 -17.80 1.48 -9.89
CA THR A 256 -16.72 0.62 -10.44
C THR A 256 -16.61 -0.64 -9.60
N TYR A 257 -16.66 -1.80 -10.24
CA TYR A 257 -16.41 -3.10 -9.63
C TYR A 257 -15.08 -3.65 -10.14
N ASN A 258 -14.22 -4.05 -9.22
CA ASN A 258 -13.00 -4.77 -9.55
C ASN A 258 -13.01 -6.11 -8.83
N ALA A 259 -12.74 -7.20 -9.56
CA ALA A 259 -12.67 -8.54 -8.98
C ALA A 259 -11.46 -9.29 -9.56
N ARG A 260 -10.66 -9.86 -8.66
CA ARG A 260 -9.45 -10.61 -8.99
C ARG A 260 -9.43 -12.00 -8.34
N PRO A 261 -10.22 -12.95 -8.86
CA PRO A 261 -10.11 -14.36 -8.47
C PRO A 261 -8.74 -14.94 -8.87
N PHE A 262 -8.25 -15.87 -8.07
CA PHE A 262 -7.01 -16.59 -8.34
C PHE A 262 -7.07 -18.04 -7.86
N VAL A 263 -6.22 -18.86 -8.47
CA VAL A 263 -5.89 -20.22 -8.03
C VAL A 263 -4.37 -20.30 -7.89
N SER A 264 -3.90 -20.84 -6.77
CA SER A 264 -2.49 -21.15 -6.53
C SER A 264 -2.36 -22.65 -6.24
N TRP A 265 -1.55 -23.32 -7.02
CA TRP A 265 -1.33 -24.75 -6.93
C TRP A 265 0.14 -25.07 -6.68
N THR A 266 0.41 -25.87 -5.66
CA THR A 266 1.75 -26.26 -5.22
C THR A 266 1.87 -27.79 -5.31
N PRO A 267 2.03 -28.36 -6.54
CA PRO A 267 2.04 -29.82 -6.75
C PRO A 267 3.19 -30.53 -6.04
N ILE A 268 4.28 -29.82 -5.81
CA ILE A 268 5.41 -30.23 -4.96
C ILE A 268 5.87 -29.01 -4.17
N ASN A 269 6.51 -29.21 -3.03
CA ASN A 269 6.90 -28.14 -2.10
C ASN A 269 7.70 -27.00 -2.74
N ASP A 270 8.46 -27.31 -3.80
CA ASP A 270 9.37 -26.37 -4.44
C ASP A 270 8.77 -25.69 -5.69
N LEU A 271 7.56 -26.05 -6.11
CA LEU A 271 6.90 -25.51 -7.31
C LEU A 271 5.56 -24.89 -6.97
N ASN A 272 5.42 -23.59 -7.23
CA ASN A 272 4.15 -22.87 -7.13
C ASN A 272 3.71 -22.37 -8.51
N ILE A 273 2.47 -22.62 -8.86
CA ILE A 273 1.81 -22.18 -10.09
C ILE A 273 0.61 -21.32 -9.68
N ARG A 274 0.55 -20.08 -10.15
CA ARG A 274 -0.57 -19.18 -9.87
C ARG A 274 -1.18 -18.64 -11.15
N LEU A 275 -2.51 -18.72 -11.20
CA LEU A 275 -3.35 -18.13 -12.24
C LEU A 275 -4.26 -17.09 -11.60
N TYR A 276 -4.46 -15.95 -12.26
CA TYR A 276 -5.47 -14.98 -11.85
C TYR A 276 -6.09 -14.28 -13.06
N VAL A 277 -7.29 -13.78 -12.85
CA VAL A 277 -7.96 -12.88 -13.79
C VAL A 277 -8.45 -11.68 -12.99
N ASP A 278 -8.05 -10.50 -13.40
CA ASP A 278 -8.48 -9.23 -12.80
C ASP A 278 -9.43 -8.54 -13.78
N ASN A 279 -10.60 -8.15 -13.32
CA ASN A 279 -11.59 -7.51 -14.18
C ASN A 279 -12.08 -6.19 -13.57
N VAL A 280 -12.23 -5.18 -14.40
CA VAL A 280 -12.84 -3.89 -14.04
C VAL A 280 -14.13 -3.74 -14.82
N TYR A 281 -15.24 -3.69 -14.11
CA TYR A 281 -16.57 -3.43 -14.66
C TYR A 281 -17.04 -2.03 -14.24
N LEU A 282 -17.56 -1.26 -15.19
CA LEU A 282 -18.05 0.08 -14.98
C LEU A 282 -19.58 0.10 -15.16
N ASN A 283 -20.32 0.55 -14.15
CA ASN A 283 -21.77 0.49 -14.16
C ASN A 283 -22.38 1.44 -15.19
N SER A 284 -21.80 2.63 -15.38
CA SER A 284 -22.28 3.63 -16.35
C SER A 284 -22.26 3.12 -17.79
N THR A 285 -21.27 2.29 -18.15
CA THR A 285 -21.21 1.67 -19.49
C THR A 285 -21.90 0.33 -19.56
N GLY A 286 -22.17 -0.32 -18.41
CA GLY A 286 -22.70 -1.67 -18.30
C GLY A 286 -21.75 -2.75 -18.85
N LYS A 287 -20.44 -2.48 -18.87
CA LYS A 287 -19.43 -3.34 -19.53
C LYS A 287 -18.19 -3.57 -18.68
N ILE A 288 -17.47 -4.63 -19.01
CA ILE A 288 -16.11 -4.83 -18.53
C ILE A 288 -15.20 -3.95 -19.39
N GLU A 289 -14.50 -3.01 -18.75
CA GLU A 289 -13.60 -2.05 -19.42
C GLU A 289 -12.17 -2.57 -19.51
N GLN A 290 -11.74 -3.37 -18.51
CA GLN A 290 -10.39 -3.93 -18.49
C GLN A 290 -10.42 -5.38 -17.99
N ILE A 291 -9.57 -6.22 -18.60
CA ILE A 291 -9.28 -7.60 -18.13
C ILE A 291 -7.77 -7.76 -18.11
N ILE A 292 -7.23 -8.20 -16.96
CA ILE A 292 -5.82 -8.59 -16.85
C ILE A 292 -5.76 -10.07 -16.52
N GLY A 293 -5.20 -10.87 -17.41
CA GLY A 293 -4.88 -12.29 -17.17
C GLY A 293 -3.42 -12.43 -16.75
N GLY A 294 -3.16 -13.17 -15.69
CA GLY A 294 -1.79 -13.41 -15.22
C GLY A 294 -1.52 -14.88 -14.91
N PHE A 295 -0.34 -15.33 -15.27
CA PHE A 295 0.21 -16.64 -15.00
C PHE A 295 1.59 -16.49 -14.39
N LEU A 296 1.85 -17.18 -13.28
CA LEU A 296 3.14 -17.21 -12.60
C LEU A 296 3.54 -18.65 -12.29
N VAL A 297 4.76 -19.02 -12.64
CA VAL A 297 5.44 -20.22 -12.13
C VAL A 297 6.64 -19.77 -11.31
N ALA A 298 6.76 -20.30 -10.10
CA ALA A 298 7.90 -20.08 -9.23
C ALA A 298 8.47 -21.43 -8.78
N TYR A 299 9.72 -21.71 -9.15
CA TYR A 299 10.40 -22.97 -8.82
C TYR A 299 11.62 -22.69 -7.93
N ASN A 300 11.62 -23.28 -6.73
CA ASN A 300 12.77 -23.22 -5.78
C ASN A 300 13.69 -24.39 -6.09
N TYR A 301 14.72 -24.15 -6.89
CA TYR A 301 15.65 -25.22 -7.32
C TYR A 301 16.79 -25.50 -6.32
N LEU A 302 17.06 -24.55 -5.40
CA LEU A 302 17.97 -24.67 -4.28
C LEU A 302 17.47 -23.79 -3.12
N PRO A 303 17.88 -24.00 -1.87
CA PRO A 303 17.49 -23.16 -0.75
C PRO A 303 17.67 -21.66 -1.05
N LYS A 304 16.57 -20.89 -1.01
CA LYS A 304 16.48 -19.45 -1.32
C LYS A 304 16.90 -19.05 -2.73
N SER A 305 16.96 -19.99 -3.66
CA SER A 305 17.30 -19.79 -5.08
C SER A 305 16.11 -20.18 -5.96
N TRP A 306 15.67 -19.28 -6.83
CA TRP A 306 14.40 -19.41 -7.53
C TRP A 306 14.51 -19.14 -9.03
N ILE A 307 13.68 -19.81 -9.80
CA ILE A 307 13.35 -19.47 -11.19
C ILE A 307 11.89 -19.02 -11.23
N TYR A 308 11.63 -17.88 -11.85
CA TYR A 308 10.30 -17.33 -12.05
C TYR A 308 10.01 -17.18 -13.53
N LEU A 309 8.84 -17.63 -13.95
CA LEU A 309 8.25 -17.30 -15.25
C LEU A 309 6.92 -16.60 -14.99
N ALA A 310 6.78 -15.37 -15.43
CA ALA A 310 5.54 -14.62 -15.33
C ALA A 310 5.08 -14.19 -16.72
N VAL A 311 3.79 -14.28 -16.99
CA VAL A 311 3.15 -13.76 -18.19
C VAL A 311 1.91 -13.00 -17.77
N ASN A 312 1.79 -11.76 -18.26
CA ASN A 312 0.61 -10.93 -18.06
C ASN A 312 0.09 -10.45 -19.41
N GLU A 313 -1.20 -10.46 -19.59
CA GLU A 313 -1.91 -9.87 -20.73
C GLU A 313 -2.95 -8.89 -20.22
N VAL A 314 -2.88 -7.66 -20.68
CA VAL A 314 -3.86 -6.59 -20.40
C VAL A 314 -4.70 -6.39 -21.63
N ARG A 315 -6.00 -6.47 -21.46
CA ARG A 315 -6.99 -6.12 -22.48
C ARG A 315 -7.82 -4.94 -21.99
N GLU A 316 -8.03 -3.99 -22.85
CA GLU A 316 -8.81 -2.79 -22.60
C GLU A 316 -9.85 -2.59 -23.69
N ARG A 317 -10.95 -1.95 -23.34
CA ARG A 317 -11.98 -1.58 -24.29
C ARG A 317 -11.56 -0.30 -25.01
N ASP A 318 -11.59 -0.34 -26.34
CA ASP A 318 -11.33 0.85 -27.16
C ASP A 318 -12.58 1.73 -27.30
N ASP A 319 -12.40 2.89 -27.95
CA ASP A 319 -13.46 3.86 -28.22
C ASP A 319 -14.65 3.27 -29.02
N PHE A 320 -14.42 2.18 -29.74
CA PHE A 320 -15.46 1.42 -30.46
C PHE A 320 -16.11 0.33 -29.61
N SER A 321 -15.85 0.30 -28.31
CA SER A 321 -16.34 -0.71 -27.37
C SER A 321 -15.89 -2.14 -27.67
N ILE A 322 -14.74 -2.31 -28.33
CA ILE A 322 -14.15 -3.59 -28.63
C ILE A 322 -13.00 -3.87 -27.65
N MET A 323 -13.01 -5.06 -27.02
CA MET A 323 -11.94 -5.48 -26.12
C MET A 323 -10.69 -5.86 -26.93
N ARG A 324 -9.58 -5.11 -26.76
CA ARG A 324 -8.31 -5.34 -27.47
C ARG A 324 -7.16 -5.56 -26.49
N ILE A 325 -6.11 -6.23 -26.98
CA ILE A 325 -4.87 -6.40 -26.22
C ILE A 325 -4.16 -5.03 -26.19
N ALA A 326 -4.10 -4.42 -25.01
CA ALA A 326 -3.37 -3.18 -24.76
C ALA A 326 -1.89 -3.46 -24.49
N ASN A 327 -1.60 -4.54 -23.73
CA ASN A 327 -0.22 -4.90 -23.42
C ASN A 327 -0.09 -6.41 -23.18
N ARG A 328 1.09 -6.95 -23.48
CA ARG A 328 1.48 -8.32 -23.13
C ARG A 328 2.95 -8.30 -22.68
N ALA A 329 3.23 -8.83 -21.51
CA ALA A 329 4.58 -8.92 -20.97
C ALA A 329 4.88 -10.33 -20.49
N GLY A 330 6.07 -10.81 -20.83
CA GLY A 330 6.65 -12.05 -20.31
C GLY A 330 7.96 -11.75 -19.60
N VAL A 331 8.17 -12.30 -18.42
CA VAL A 331 9.38 -12.12 -17.61
C VAL A 331 9.90 -13.50 -17.19
N LEU A 332 11.16 -13.77 -17.49
CA LEU A 332 11.93 -14.87 -16.92
C LEU A 332 12.98 -14.28 -15.98
N LYS A 333 12.97 -14.71 -14.73
CA LYS A 333 13.92 -14.28 -13.71
C LYS A 333 14.52 -15.49 -13.01
N ALA A 334 15.85 -15.52 -12.87
CA ALA A 334 16.55 -16.45 -11.99
C ALA A 334 17.22 -15.68 -10.85
N SER A 335 17.11 -16.20 -9.64
CA SER A 335 17.84 -15.71 -8.48
C SER A 335 18.62 -16.84 -7.86
N TYR A 336 19.84 -16.57 -7.45
CA TYR A 336 20.73 -17.50 -6.76
C TYR A 336 21.26 -16.84 -5.50
N LEU A 337 21.16 -17.53 -4.37
CA LEU A 337 21.73 -17.05 -3.11
C LEU A 337 22.94 -17.90 -2.77
N TYR A 338 24.06 -17.23 -2.61
CA TYR A 338 25.32 -17.83 -2.17
C TYR A 338 25.63 -17.41 -0.73
N TYR A 339 26.03 -18.38 0.09
CA TYR A 339 26.51 -18.14 1.46
C TYR A 339 28.02 -18.33 1.52
N PHE A 340 28.71 -17.40 2.16
CA PHE A 340 30.13 -17.47 2.41
C PHE A 340 30.40 -18.02 3.82
#